data_f3d2db722cbe402b5bd14ffb8cf7f1c6
#
_entry.id   f3d2db722cbe402b5bd14ffb8cf7f1c6
#
_cell.length_a   1.000
_cell.length_b   1.000
_cell.length_c   1.000
_cell.angle_alpha   90.00
_cell.angle_beta   90.00
_cell.angle_gamma   90.00
#
_symmetry.space_group_name_H-M   'P 1'
#
loop_
_entity.id
_entity.type
_entity.pdbx_description
1 polymer ?
#
loop_
_entity_poly.entity_id
_entity_poly.type
_entity_poly.pdbx_seq_one_letter_code
_entity_poly.pdbx_strand_id
1 'polypeptide(L)'
;QIKILDVGAGTGRYSVPLAEEGYDVTALELVKHNLGRLKQKSDKVKAYQGNATKLKKFGNDEFDLTLVFGPMYHLKSAEEKLAALNEAKRVTKPGGYILVAYIMNEYSVITYAIKEKHIKEGIEDGMLDESFHCTEKANDLYSFVRLEDIEALNAQAALTREKIIAAD
;
A
#
# COMPACT_ATOMS: atom_id res chain seq x y z
N GLN A 1 14.31 -11.67 17.55
CA GLN A 1 13.24 -10.67 17.52
C GLN A 1 12.78 -10.47 16.07
N ILE A 2 11.47 -10.51 15.83
CA ILE A 2 10.89 -10.29 14.48
C ILE A 2 11.10 -8.84 14.08
N LYS A 3 11.66 -8.63 12.88
CA LYS A 3 11.87 -7.30 12.28
C LYS A 3 10.74 -6.98 11.31
N ILE A 4 10.07 -5.86 11.52
CA ILE A 4 8.94 -5.40 10.71
C ILE A 4 9.29 -4.09 10.02
N LEU A 5 9.04 -4.01 8.70
CA LEU A 5 9.07 -2.75 7.95
C LEU A 5 7.64 -2.29 7.66
N ASP A 6 7.31 -1.07 8.05
CA ASP A 6 6.02 -0.43 7.73
C ASP A 6 6.28 0.66 6.67
N VAL A 7 5.90 0.38 5.42
CA VAL A 7 6.11 1.26 4.26
C VAL A 7 4.86 2.11 4.04
N GLY A 8 5.03 3.43 4.11
CA GLY A 8 3.92 4.39 4.11
C GLY A 8 3.21 4.41 5.46
N ALA A 9 3.99 4.45 6.54
CA ALA A 9 3.52 4.28 7.91
C ALA A 9 2.56 5.39 8.39
N GLY A 10 2.44 6.49 7.64
CA GLY A 10 1.63 7.63 8.03
C GLY A 10 2.05 8.18 9.39
N THR A 11 1.08 8.33 10.28
CA THR A 11 1.35 8.77 11.67
C THR A 11 1.56 7.62 12.65
N GLY A 12 1.87 6.41 12.14
CA GLY A 12 2.25 5.25 12.95
C GLY A 12 1.09 4.39 13.46
N ARG A 13 0.00 4.29 12.68
CA ARG A 13 -1.19 3.51 13.09
C ARG A 13 -0.86 2.03 13.39
N TYR A 14 0.04 1.45 12.62
CA TYR A 14 0.50 0.06 12.79
C TYR A 14 1.86 0.00 13.47
N SER A 15 2.80 0.87 13.08
CA SER A 15 4.16 0.87 13.60
C SER A 15 4.22 1.02 15.12
N VAL A 16 3.41 1.94 15.69
CA VAL A 16 3.46 2.23 17.12
C VAL A 16 2.96 1.05 17.96
N PRO A 17 1.74 0.51 17.74
CA PRO A 17 1.28 -0.65 18.50
C PRO A 17 2.21 -1.87 18.38
N LEU A 18 2.70 -2.16 17.19
CA LEU A 18 3.62 -3.29 16.99
C LEU A 18 4.95 -3.11 17.76
N ALA A 19 5.48 -1.88 17.82
CA ALA A 19 6.66 -1.59 18.63
C ALA A 19 6.38 -1.67 20.14
N GLU A 20 5.17 -1.32 20.56
CA GLU A 20 4.73 -1.48 21.96
C GLU A 20 4.61 -2.95 22.37
N GLU A 21 4.19 -3.82 21.44
CA GLU A 21 4.16 -5.28 21.62
C GLU A 21 5.55 -5.93 21.61
N GLY A 22 6.61 -5.15 21.36
CA GLY A 22 8.01 -5.61 21.48
C GLY A 22 8.64 -6.08 20.16
N TYR A 23 8.02 -5.85 19.01
CA TYR A 23 8.65 -6.09 17.71
C TYR A 23 9.73 -5.03 17.40
N ASP A 24 10.73 -5.40 16.59
CA ASP A 24 11.71 -4.44 16.04
C ASP A 24 11.11 -3.75 14.81
N VAL A 25 10.51 -2.58 15.02
CA VAL A 25 9.74 -1.89 13.96
C VAL A 25 10.55 -0.74 13.35
N THR A 26 10.66 -0.81 12.03
CA THR A 26 11.17 0.27 11.20
C THR A 26 10.01 0.83 10.36
N ALA A 27 9.86 2.15 10.32
CA ALA A 27 8.84 2.84 9.54
C ALA A 27 9.46 3.72 8.46
N LEU A 28 8.87 3.69 7.27
CA LEU A 28 9.18 4.60 6.17
C LEU A 28 7.95 5.42 5.83
N GLU A 29 8.08 6.75 5.76
CA GLU A 29 6.99 7.66 5.43
C GLU A 29 7.46 8.75 4.48
N LEU A 30 6.70 9.02 3.41
CA LEU A 30 7.05 10.03 2.41
C LEU A 30 6.81 11.45 2.91
N VAL A 31 5.69 11.66 3.60
CA VAL A 31 5.21 12.98 4.02
C VAL A 31 5.86 13.38 5.33
N LYS A 32 6.69 14.44 5.30
CA LYS A 32 7.43 14.93 6.49
C LYS A 32 6.53 15.22 7.70
N HIS A 33 5.34 15.77 7.46
CA HIS A 33 4.39 16.07 8.52
C HIS A 33 3.97 14.79 9.27
N ASN A 34 3.59 13.75 8.53
CA ASN A 34 3.18 12.47 9.10
C ASN A 34 4.34 11.82 9.86
N LEU A 35 5.52 11.81 9.26
CA LEU A 35 6.74 11.31 9.89
C LEU A 35 7.05 12.03 11.22
N GLY A 36 6.90 13.36 11.23
CA GLY A 36 7.06 14.15 12.46
C GLY A 36 6.06 13.75 13.55
N ARG A 37 4.81 13.52 13.19
CA ARG A 37 3.76 13.04 14.09
C ARG A 37 4.05 11.63 14.63
N LEU A 38 4.55 10.74 13.78
CA LEU A 38 4.96 9.39 14.19
C LEU A 38 6.07 9.45 15.23
N LYS A 39 7.13 10.22 14.96
CA LYS A 39 8.27 10.39 15.90
C LYS A 39 7.90 10.99 17.25
N GLN A 40 6.85 11.82 17.30
CA GLN A 40 6.32 12.36 18.55
C GLN A 40 5.54 11.33 19.37
N LYS A 41 4.93 10.32 18.71
CA LYS A 41 4.12 9.29 19.37
C LYS A 41 4.96 8.19 20.01
N SER A 42 6.10 7.85 19.43
CA SER A 42 6.92 6.74 19.92
C SER A 42 8.39 6.92 19.55
N ASP A 43 9.26 6.68 20.51
CA ASP A 43 10.71 6.59 20.36
C ASP A 43 11.19 5.14 20.07
N LYS A 44 10.28 4.16 20.19
CA LYS A 44 10.56 2.75 19.94
C LYS A 44 10.58 2.41 18.44
N VAL A 45 10.00 3.27 17.57
CA VAL A 45 9.95 3.06 16.12
C VAL A 45 11.12 3.76 15.44
N LYS A 46 11.92 3.02 14.69
CA LYS A 46 12.98 3.58 13.81
C LYS A 46 12.35 4.21 12.59
N ALA A 47 12.09 5.52 12.58
CA ALA A 47 11.31 6.19 11.55
C ALA A 47 12.16 7.04 10.60
N TYR A 48 12.01 6.79 9.28
CA TYR A 48 12.76 7.42 8.20
C TYR A 48 11.85 8.03 7.13
N GLN A 49 12.33 9.10 6.50
CA GLN A 49 11.67 9.62 5.31
C GLN A 49 12.11 8.83 4.08
N GLY A 50 11.15 8.48 3.20
CA GLY A 50 11.47 7.79 1.95
C GLY A 50 10.24 7.47 1.11
N ASN A 51 10.51 6.91 -0.08
CA ASN A 51 9.50 6.53 -1.05
C ASN A 51 9.43 5.00 -1.16
N ALA A 52 8.21 4.45 -1.19
CA ALA A 52 7.95 3.02 -1.31
C ALA A 52 8.58 2.37 -2.56
N THR A 53 8.70 3.12 -3.64
CA THR A 53 9.31 2.64 -4.89
C THR A 53 10.85 2.62 -4.87
N LYS A 54 11.49 3.08 -3.78
CA LYS A 54 12.95 3.20 -3.66
C LYS A 54 13.38 3.02 -2.20
N LEU A 55 13.44 1.78 -1.74
CA LEU A 55 13.83 1.43 -0.36
C LEU A 55 15.36 1.30 -0.19
N LYS A 56 16.14 2.18 -0.84
CA LYS A 56 17.63 2.11 -0.90
C LYS A 56 18.33 2.13 0.46
N LYS A 57 17.64 2.61 1.49
CA LYS A 57 18.15 2.67 2.86
C LYS A 57 18.28 1.28 3.49
N PHE A 58 17.55 0.30 2.98
CA PHE A 58 17.47 -1.04 3.55
C PHE A 58 18.19 -2.05 2.66
N GLY A 59 18.85 -3.01 3.30
CA GLY A 59 19.51 -4.13 2.64
C GLY A 59 18.52 -5.14 2.05
N ASN A 60 19.03 -6.11 1.31
CA ASN A 60 18.25 -7.26 0.89
C ASN A 60 18.00 -8.16 2.11
N ASP A 61 16.84 -8.84 2.11
CA ASP A 61 16.52 -9.88 3.11
C ASP A 61 16.65 -9.40 4.57
N GLU A 62 16.26 -8.15 4.85
CA GLU A 62 16.45 -7.52 6.16
C GLU A 62 15.28 -7.76 7.11
N PHE A 63 14.05 -7.84 6.60
CA PHE A 63 12.82 -7.88 7.39
C PHE A 63 12.11 -9.23 7.31
N ASP A 64 11.50 -9.65 8.40
CA ASP A 64 10.68 -10.85 8.47
C ASP A 64 9.25 -10.60 7.95
N LEU A 65 8.77 -9.36 8.10
CA LEU A 65 7.46 -8.89 7.67
C LEU A 65 7.57 -7.47 7.09
N THR A 66 6.97 -7.24 5.92
CA THR A 66 6.85 -5.91 5.32
C THR A 66 5.37 -5.56 5.14
N LEU A 67 4.95 -4.43 5.71
CA LEU A 67 3.62 -3.86 5.53
C LEU A 67 3.67 -2.80 4.44
N VAL A 68 2.76 -2.88 3.46
CA VAL A 68 2.60 -1.92 2.36
C VAL A 68 1.13 -1.52 2.30
N PHE A 69 0.63 -0.93 3.40
CA PHE A 69 -0.79 -0.62 3.53
C PHE A 69 -1.18 0.75 2.95
N GLY A 70 -0.25 1.73 2.99
CA GLY A 70 -0.51 3.08 2.49
C GLY A 70 -0.21 3.28 1.00
N PRO A 71 0.96 2.87 0.50
CA PRO A 71 1.45 3.33 -0.80
C PRO A 71 0.62 2.88 -2.00
N MET A 72 0.12 1.64 -2.01
CA MET A 72 -0.39 1.01 -3.24
C MET A 72 -1.61 1.72 -3.83
N TYR A 73 -2.43 2.34 -3.03
CA TYR A 73 -3.57 3.10 -3.52
C TYR A 73 -3.26 4.59 -3.78
N HIS A 74 -2.03 5.05 -3.49
CA HIS A 74 -1.53 6.38 -3.90
C HIS A 74 -0.66 6.33 -5.15
N LEU A 75 -0.10 5.17 -5.48
CA LEU A 75 0.64 4.95 -6.72
C LEU A 75 -0.36 4.79 -7.86
N LYS A 76 -0.22 5.63 -8.91
CA LYS A 76 -1.22 5.66 -9.99
C LYS A 76 -0.97 4.59 -11.04
N SER A 77 0.27 4.43 -11.48
CA SER A 77 0.59 3.50 -12.55
C SER A 77 0.92 2.09 -12.05
N ALA A 78 0.75 1.10 -12.95
CA ALA A 78 1.15 -0.28 -12.69
C ALA A 78 2.66 -0.41 -12.47
N GLU A 79 3.46 0.39 -13.18
CA GLU A 79 4.92 0.40 -13.06
C GLU A 79 5.37 0.87 -11.68
N GLU A 80 4.72 1.91 -11.12
CA GLU A 80 5.01 2.38 -9.77
C GLU A 80 4.64 1.35 -8.72
N LYS A 81 3.47 0.70 -8.87
CA LYS A 81 3.02 -0.38 -7.98
C LYS A 81 4.00 -1.57 -8.04
N LEU A 82 4.41 -1.95 -9.25
CA LEU A 82 5.39 -3.03 -9.45
C LEU A 82 6.74 -2.69 -8.82
N ALA A 83 7.21 -1.45 -8.97
CA ALA A 83 8.44 -0.98 -8.34
C ALA A 83 8.36 -1.08 -6.80
N ALA A 84 7.24 -0.69 -6.21
CA ALA A 84 7.03 -0.82 -4.76
C ALA A 84 7.00 -2.28 -4.30
N LEU A 85 6.33 -3.18 -5.05
CA LEU A 85 6.30 -4.61 -4.76
C LEU A 85 7.69 -5.26 -4.87
N ASN A 86 8.46 -4.91 -5.90
CA ASN A 86 9.82 -5.41 -6.09
C ASN A 86 10.75 -4.96 -4.96
N GLU A 87 10.63 -3.71 -4.50
CA GLU A 87 11.40 -3.23 -3.36
C GLU A 87 10.96 -3.91 -2.05
N ALA A 88 9.64 -4.07 -1.82
CA ALA A 88 9.14 -4.82 -0.67
C ALA A 88 9.65 -6.27 -0.67
N LYS A 89 9.64 -6.94 -1.85
CA LYS A 89 10.19 -8.28 -2.01
C LYS A 89 11.69 -8.33 -1.69
N ARG A 90 12.46 -7.37 -2.24
CA ARG A 90 13.91 -7.32 -2.04
C ARG A 90 14.32 -7.19 -0.58
N VAL A 91 13.59 -6.39 0.20
CA VAL A 91 13.92 -6.14 1.61
C VAL A 91 13.36 -7.19 2.55
N THR A 92 12.38 -8.00 2.09
CA THR A 92 11.79 -9.08 2.89
C THR A 92 12.59 -10.35 2.72
N LYS A 93 12.87 -11.05 3.82
CA LYS A 93 13.60 -12.32 3.82
C LYS A 93 12.87 -13.39 3.01
N PRO A 94 13.57 -14.34 2.40
CA PRO A 94 12.95 -15.56 1.89
C PRO A 94 12.12 -16.26 2.98
N GLY A 95 10.86 -16.60 2.66
CA GLY A 95 9.91 -17.16 3.62
C GLY A 95 9.25 -16.13 4.55
N GLY A 96 9.60 -14.85 4.44
CA GLY A 96 8.90 -13.75 5.11
C GLY A 96 7.60 -13.38 4.38
N TYR A 97 6.81 -12.50 4.99
CA TYR A 97 5.51 -12.10 4.45
C TYR A 97 5.49 -10.62 4.05
N ILE A 98 4.74 -10.33 2.99
CA ILE A 98 4.43 -8.97 2.57
C ILE A 98 2.91 -8.82 2.66
N LEU A 99 2.43 -7.90 3.48
CA LEU A 99 1.01 -7.55 3.57
C LEU A 99 0.76 -6.27 2.79
N VAL A 100 -0.14 -6.35 1.81
CA VAL A 100 -0.41 -5.25 0.88
C VAL A 100 -1.88 -4.87 0.94
N ALA A 101 -2.18 -3.58 1.02
CA ALA A 101 -3.55 -3.09 0.94
C ALA A 101 -3.82 -2.36 -0.37
N TYR A 102 -4.98 -2.62 -0.95
CA TYR A 102 -5.50 -1.99 -2.15
C TYR A 102 -6.91 -1.45 -1.91
N ILE A 103 -7.32 -0.47 -2.70
CA ILE A 103 -8.73 -0.08 -2.79
C ILE A 103 -9.31 -0.76 -4.01
N MET A 104 -10.36 -1.58 -3.79
CA MET A 104 -10.96 -2.36 -4.86
C MET A 104 -11.91 -1.52 -5.72
N ASN A 105 -11.77 -1.66 -7.03
CA ASN A 105 -12.62 -0.99 -8.02
C ASN A 105 -14.11 -1.27 -7.78
N GLU A 106 -14.46 -2.52 -7.60
CA GLU A 106 -15.85 -2.96 -7.43
C GLU A 106 -16.51 -2.31 -6.22
N TYR A 107 -15.77 -2.19 -5.11
CA TYR A 107 -16.28 -1.51 -3.93
C TYR A 107 -16.62 -0.04 -4.22
N SER A 108 -15.71 0.67 -4.88
CA SER A 108 -15.90 2.08 -5.23
C SER A 108 -17.05 2.29 -6.22
N VAL A 109 -17.17 1.43 -7.23
CA VAL A 109 -18.27 1.49 -8.21
C VAL A 109 -19.61 1.20 -7.54
N ILE A 110 -19.70 0.16 -6.71
CA ILE A 110 -20.95 -0.19 -6.03
C ILE A 110 -21.38 0.87 -5.03
N THR A 111 -20.44 1.35 -4.19
CA THR A 111 -20.77 2.28 -3.12
C THR A 111 -21.00 3.70 -3.62
N TYR A 112 -20.04 4.27 -4.34
CA TYR A 112 -20.11 5.65 -4.81
C TYR A 112 -20.94 5.80 -6.10
N ALA A 113 -20.59 5.04 -7.16
CA ALA A 113 -21.23 5.25 -8.44
C ALA A 113 -22.71 4.76 -8.44
N ILE A 114 -23.00 3.57 -7.93
CA ILE A 114 -24.35 2.99 -8.01
C ILE A 114 -25.23 3.45 -6.84
N LYS A 115 -24.81 3.21 -5.58
CA LYS A 115 -25.66 3.52 -4.41
C LYS A 115 -25.90 5.01 -4.24
N GLU A 116 -24.88 5.85 -4.48
CA GLU A 116 -24.98 7.30 -4.40
C GLU A 116 -25.43 7.94 -5.72
N LYS A 117 -25.72 7.12 -6.76
CA LYS A 117 -26.28 7.53 -8.06
C LYS A 117 -25.37 8.42 -8.92
N HIS A 118 -24.05 8.30 -8.76
CA HIS A 118 -23.04 9.03 -9.58
C HIS A 118 -22.63 8.27 -10.85
N ILE A 119 -23.25 7.12 -11.16
CA ILE A 119 -22.82 6.25 -12.28
C ILE A 119 -22.86 6.97 -13.64
N LYS A 120 -23.91 7.77 -13.90
CA LYS A 120 -24.07 8.50 -15.14
C LYS A 120 -22.99 9.56 -15.31
N GLU A 121 -22.82 10.40 -14.29
CA GLU A 121 -21.76 11.41 -14.22
C GLU A 121 -20.37 10.79 -14.38
N GLY A 122 -20.11 9.68 -13.66
CA GLY A 122 -18.84 8.96 -13.73
C GLY A 122 -18.49 8.47 -15.12
N ILE A 123 -19.47 8.05 -15.93
CA ILE A 123 -19.27 7.64 -17.33
C ILE A 123 -19.07 8.88 -18.20
N GLU A 124 -19.95 9.91 -18.10
CA GLU A 124 -19.91 11.13 -18.91
C GLU A 124 -18.60 11.90 -18.73
N ASP A 125 -18.07 11.97 -17.50
CA ASP A 125 -16.83 12.65 -17.15
C ASP A 125 -15.57 11.80 -17.39
N GLY A 126 -15.76 10.54 -17.80
CA GLY A 126 -14.68 9.59 -18.05
C GLY A 126 -13.95 9.14 -16.80
N MET A 127 -14.61 9.18 -15.64
CA MET A 127 -14.12 8.60 -14.37
C MET A 127 -14.20 7.08 -14.38
N LEU A 128 -15.14 6.54 -15.17
CA LEU A 128 -15.30 5.11 -15.43
C LEU A 128 -15.13 4.85 -16.92
N ASP A 129 -14.44 3.78 -17.27
CA ASP A 129 -14.37 3.27 -18.63
C ASP A 129 -15.59 2.39 -19.00
N GLU A 130 -15.64 1.88 -20.24
CA GLU A 130 -16.72 1.03 -20.73
C GLU A 130 -16.89 -0.28 -19.95
N SER A 131 -15.86 -0.71 -19.23
CA SER A 131 -15.87 -1.90 -18.36
C SER A 131 -16.20 -1.57 -16.91
N PHE A 132 -16.57 -0.33 -16.60
CA PHE A 132 -16.75 0.22 -15.25
C PHE A 132 -15.48 0.15 -14.40
N HIS A 133 -14.31 0.23 -15.02
CA HIS A 133 -13.05 0.38 -14.29
C HIS A 133 -12.82 1.88 -14.01
N CYS A 134 -12.46 2.19 -12.77
CA CYS A 134 -12.10 3.55 -12.38
C CYS A 134 -10.83 3.97 -13.11
N THR A 135 -10.93 5.05 -13.86
CA THR A 135 -9.79 5.67 -14.55
C THR A 135 -8.97 6.54 -13.59
N GLU A 136 -7.85 7.09 -14.05
CA GLU A 136 -7.06 8.05 -13.26
C GLU A 136 -7.84 9.32 -12.89
N LYS A 137 -8.92 9.64 -13.63
CA LYS A 137 -9.80 10.77 -13.34
C LYS A 137 -10.78 10.52 -12.18
N ALA A 138 -10.97 9.26 -11.78
CA ALA A 138 -11.92 8.91 -10.74
C ALA A 138 -11.59 9.51 -9.38
N ASN A 139 -10.30 9.72 -9.09
CA ASN A 139 -9.85 10.35 -7.86
C ASN A 139 -8.42 10.89 -8.00
N ASP A 140 -8.16 12.09 -7.49
CA ASP A 140 -6.83 12.71 -7.55
C ASP A 140 -5.80 12.03 -6.64
N LEU A 141 -6.25 11.47 -5.52
CA LEU A 141 -5.38 10.91 -4.48
C LEU A 141 -5.25 9.40 -4.56
N TYR A 142 -6.33 8.71 -4.99
CA TYR A 142 -6.41 7.26 -4.91
C TYR A 142 -6.48 6.61 -6.29
N SER A 143 -5.92 5.43 -6.38
CA SER A 143 -6.08 4.51 -7.49
C SER A 143 -6.82 3.26 -7.04
N PHE A 144 -7.62 2.73 -7.94
CA PHE A 144 -8.47 1.58 -7.72
C PHE A 144 -7.99 0.42 -8.58
N VAL A 145 -8.07 -0.77 -8.06
CA VAL A 145 -7.60 -1.98 -8.77
C VAL A 145 -8.68 -3.05 -8.73
N ARG A 146 -8.64 -3.94 -9.72
CA ARG A 146 -9.38 -5.19 -9.73
C ARG A 146 -8.51 -6.34 -9.24
N LEU A 147 -9.10 -7.47 -8.99
CA LEU A 147 -8.36 -8.66 -8.58
C LEU A 147 -7.36 -9.10 -9.66
N GLU A 148 -7.75 -9.00 -10.92
CA GLU A 148 -6.90 -9.31 -12.08
C GLU A 148 -5.65 -8.42 -12.14
N ASP A 149 -5.77 -7.14 -11.81
CA ASP A 149 -4.63 -6.22 -11.75
C ASP A 149 -3.63 -6.64 -10.67
N ILE A 150 -4.15 -7.04 -9.50
CA ILE A 150 -3.32 -7.55 -8.40
C ILE A 150 -2.63 -8.86 -8.80
N GLU A 151 -3.33 -9.76 -9.48
CA GLU A 151 -2.77 -11.02 -9.98
C GLU A 151 -1.66 -10.77 -11.00
N ALA A 152 -1.86 -9.83 -11.92
CA ALA A 152 -0.85 -9.44 -12.89
C ALA A 152 0.39 -8.83 -12.24
N LEU A 153 0.21 -7.95 -11.25
CA LEU A 153 1.31 -7.37 -10.47
C LEU A 153 2.10 -8.44 -9.70
N ASN A 154 1.39 -9.35 -9.03
CA ASN A 154 2.03 -10.44 -8.28
C ASN A 154 2.83 -11.37 -9.21
N ALA A 155 2.28 -11.72 -10.38
CA ALA A 155 2.98 -12.54 -11.38
C ALA A 155 4.27 -11.84 -11.86
N GLN A 156 4.20 -10.54 -12.19
CA GLN A 156 5.36 -9.76 -12.63
C GLN A 156 6.42 -9.61 -11.54
N ALA A 157 6.01 -9.43 -10.28
CA ALA A 157 6.92 -9.39 -9.14
C ALA A 157 7.41 -10.78 -8.70
N ALA A 158 6.91 -11.86 -9.30
CA ALA A 158 7.13 -13.24 -8.88
C ALA A 158 6.86 -13.43 -7.37
N LEU A 159 5.66 -12.98 -6.95
CA LEU A 159 5.10 -13.14 -5.61
C LEU A 159 3.97 -14.15 -5.64
N THR A 160 3.92 -15.03 -4.64
CA THR A 160 2.81 -15.97 -4.44
C THR A 160 1.82 -15.35 -3.45
N ARG A 161 0.54 -15.31 -3.84
CA ARG A 161 -0.51 -14.84 -2.94
C ARG A 161 -0.97 -15.97 -2.03
N GLU A 162 -0.79 -15.79 -0.74
CA GLU A 162 -1.21 -16.76 0.28
C GLU A 162 -2.67 -16.58 0.67
N LYS A 163 -3.14 -15.33 0.80
CA LYS A 163 -4.48 -15.03 1.29
C LYS A 163 -4.98 -13.67 0.82
N ILE A 164 -6.30 -13.56 0.69
CA ILE A 164 -7.02 -12.29 0.59
C ILE A 164 -7.85 -12.11 1.85
N ILE A 165 -7.82 -10.91 2.43
CA ILE A 165 -8.62 -10.52 3.59
C ILE A 165 -9.39 -9.28 3.20
N ALA A 166 -10.72 -9.33 3.30
CA ALA A 166 -11.53 -8.13 3.21
C ALA A 166 -11.27 -7.29 4.48
N ALA A 167 -10.93 -6.03 4.30
CA ALA A 167 -10.76 -5.07 5.38
C ALA A 167 -11.71 -3.90 5.13
N ASP A 168 -12.49 -3.54 6.16
CA ASP A 168 -13.41 -2.39 6.16
C ASP A 168 -12.68 -1.10 6.56
#